data_9f60680196e850f7bee251ff995fbb07
#
_entry.id   9f60680196e850f7bee251ff995fbb07
#
_cell.length_a   1.000
_cell.length_b   1.000
_cell.length_c   1.000
_cell.angle_alpha   90.00
_cell.angle_beta   90.00
_cell.angle_gamma   90.00
#
_symmetry.space_group_name_H-M   'P 1'
#
loop_
_entity.id
_entity.type
_entity.pdbx_description
1 polymer ?
#
loop_
_entity_poly.entity_id
_entity_poly.type
_entity_poly.pdbx_seq_one_letter_code
_entity_poly.pdbx_strand_id
1 'polypeptide(L)'
;MNGRKHVLLADSSEEFRWLMWKNAANHDFFSLTTVGSGRDVLLCMQKQTTDLLLMDTVLPDVCGLSVLEELQHRGTAPQRVILLSSIVSEQVTDQAFALGVSHFIPKPFHTDLLFDTMYELFPGCSCGHWPHSPQ
;
A
#
# COMPACT_ATOMS: atom_id res chain seq x y z
N MET A 1 -7.11 10.25 -19.55
CA MET A 1 -6.79 10.22 -19.08
C MET A 1 -6.18 9.92 -18.20
N ASN A 2 -5.87 9.93 -18.09
CA ASN A 2 -5.31 9.79 -17.26
C ASN A 2 -5.46 8.91 -16.36
N GLY A 3 -5.33 8.41 -16.11
CA GLY A 3 -5.83 7.37 -15.28
C GLY A 3 -4.87 6.66 -14.38
N ARG A 4 -3.72 7.20 -14.13
CA ARG A 4 -2.76 6.57 -13.21
C ARG A 4 -3.33 6.61 -11.80
N LYS A 5 -3.14 5.49 -11.08
CA LYS A 5 -3.55 5.40 -9.69
C LYS A 5 -2.39 5.82 -8.79
N HIS A 6 -2.70 6.66 -7.83
CA HIS A 6 -1.68 7.15 -6.91
C HIS A 6 -1.56 6.20 -5.74
N VAL A 7 -0.36 5.66 -5.57
CA VAL A 7 -0.05 4.69 -4.53
C VAL A 7 0.95 5.31 -3.57
N LEU A 8 0.65 5.20 -2.28
CA LEU A 8 1.57 5.64 -1.23
C LEU A 8 2.10 4.41 -0.52
N LEU A 9 3.42 4.29 -0.47
CA LEU A 9 4.08 3.20 0.25
C LEU A 9 4.74 3.75 1.50
N ALA A 10 4.41 3.18 2.64
CA ALA A 10 5.03 3.54 3.92
C ALA A 10 5.74 2.31 4.47
N ASP A 11 7.06 2.41 4.59
CA ASP A 11 7.88 1.31 5.09
C ASP A 11 9.16 1.90 5.67
N SER A 12 9.61 1.35 6.80
CA SER A 12 10.81 1.86 7.46
C SER A 12 12.09 1.53 6.69
N SER A 13 12.07 0.52 5.84
CA SER A 13 13.25 0.10 5.08
C SER A 13 13.45 0.98 3.87
N GLU A 14 14.55 1.73 3.89
CA GLU A 14 14.91 2.58 2.75
C GLU A 14 15.18 1.73 1.51
N GLU A 15 15.82 0.58 1.72
CA GLU A 15 16.12 -0.32 0.62
C GLU A 15 14.84 -0.85 -0.04
N PHE A 16 13.86 -1.21 0.78
CA PHE A 16 12.61 -1.72 0.25
C PHE A 16 11.85 -0.62 -0.50
N ARG A 17 11.84 0.60 0.05
CA ARG A 17 11.20 1.73 -0.61
C ARG A 17 11.83 1.99 -1.98
N TRP A 18 13.17 1.93 -2.04
CA TRP A 18 13.88 2.15 -3.29
C TRP A 18 13.58 1.04 -4.31
N LEU A 19 13.58 -0.20 -3.83
CA LEU A 19 13.27 -1.34 -4.68
C LEU A 19 11.87 -1.23 -5.29
N MET A 20 10.90 -0.85 -4.48
CA MET A 20 9.54 -0.69 -4.95
C MET A 20 9.41 0.46 -5.94
N TRP A 21 10.07 1.56 -5.63
CA TRP A 21 10.05 2.70 -6.52
C TRP A 21 10.63 2.35 -7.89
N LYS A 22 11.72 1.60 -7.87
CA LYS A 22 12.37 1.17 -9.11
C LYS A 22 11.47 0.21 -9.90
N ASN A 23 10.83 -0.72 -9.20
CA ASN A 23 9.93 -1.66 -9.87
C ASN A 23 8.68 -0.96 -10.42
N ALA A 24 8.21 0.06 -9.73
CA ALA A 24 7.02 0.79 -10.17
C ALA A 24 7.22 1.46 -11.52
N ALA A 25 8.47 1.73 -11.89
CA ALA A 25 8.76 2.32 -13.19
C ALA A 25 8.32 1.42 -14.34
N ASN A 26 8.14 0.13 -14.10
CA ASN A 26 7.68 -0.82 -15.12
C ASN A 26 6.15 -0.92 -15.18
N HIS A 27 5.45 -0.12 -14.38
CA HIS A 27 3.99 -0.22 -14.26
C HIS A 27 3.36 1.15 -14.43
N ASP A 28 3.08 1.50 -15.68
CA ASP A 28 2.57 2.83 -16.00
C ASP A 28 1.23 3.13 -15.37
N PHE A 29 0.50 2.09 -14.95
CA PHE A 29 -0.81 2.28 -14.32
C PHE A 29 -0.69 2.95 -12.95
N PHE A 30 0.44 2.80 -12.27
CA PHE A 30 0.63 3.30 -10.92
C PHE A 30 1.65 4.43 -10.87
N SER A 31 1.37 5.40 -9.99
CA SER A 31 2.33 6.45 -9.65
C SER A 31 2.65 6.27 -8.17
N LEU A 32 3.90 6.00 -7.85
CA LEU A 32 4.29 5.62 -6.50
C LEU A 32 5.02 6.76 -5.77
N THR A 33 4.54 7.06 -4.57
CA THR A 33 5.21 7.94 -3.62
C THR A 33 5.61 7.07 -2.43
N THR A 34 6.80 7.27 -1.88
CA THR A 34 7.27 6.49 -0.74
C THR A 34 7.59 7.39 0.45
N VAL A 35 7.26 6.90 1.62
CA VAL A 35 7.57 7.59 2.88
C VAL A 35 8.08 6.56 3.88
N GLY A 36 8.71 7.04 4.96
CA GLY A 36 9.35 6.16 5.92
C GLY A 36 8.72 6.13 7.30
N SER A 37 7.62 6.85 7.53
CA SER A 37 7.03 6.95 8.86
C SER A 37 5.53 7.12 8.79
N GLY A 38 4.87 6.85 9.92
CA GLY A 38 3.43 7.04 10.01
C GLY A 38 3.05 8.51 9.95
N ARG A 39 3.87 9.37 10.53
CA ARG A 39 3.62 10.81 10.46
C ARG A 39 3.59 11.28 9.01
N ASP A 40 4.52 10.78 8.20
CA ASP A 40 4.57 11.17 6.80
C ASP A 40 3.35 10.67 6.03
N VAL A 41 2.82 9.50 6.41
CA VAL A 41 1.57 9.02 5.81
C VAL A 41 0.46 10.03 6.06
N LEU A 42 0.30 10.47 7.30
CA LEU A 42 -0.75 11.42 7.64
C LEU A 42 -0.60 12.72 6.87
N LEU A 43 0.63 13.21 6.72
CA LEU A 43 0.88 14.42 5.97
C LEU A 43 0.57 14.27 4.48
N CYS A 44 0.98 13.16 3.89
CA CYS A 44 0.72 12.92 2.47
C CYS A 44 -0.76 12.78 2.19
N MET A 45 -1.49 12.11 3.08
CA MET A 45 -2.93 11.92 2.87
C MET A 45 -3.70 13.23 2.93
N GLN A 46 -3.16 14.24 3.61
CA GLN A 46 -3.75 15.56 3.63
C GLN A 46 -3.50 16.34 2.35
N LYS A 47 -2.37 16.07 1.71
CA LYS A 47 -1.91 16.92 0.61
C LYS A 47 -2.34 16.44 -0.77
N GLN A 48 -2.61 15.14 -0.90
CA GLN A 48 -2.91 14.60 -2.21
C GLN A 48 -3.87 13.43 -2.09
N THR A 49 -4.59 13.19 -3.17
CA THR A 49 -5.47 12.04 -3.26
C THR A 49 -4.62 10.78 -3.40
N THR A 50 -4.92 9.79 -2.60
CA THR A 50 -4.24 8.50 -2.65
C THR A 50 -5.28 7.42 -2.92
N ASP A 51 -5.04 6.64 -3.97
CA ASP A 51 -5.98 5.57 -4.34
C ASP A 51 -5.69 4.29 -3.58
N LEU A 52 -4.44 4.07 -3.23
CA LEU A 52 -4.01 2.85 -2.55
C LEU A 52 -2.90 3.18 -1.57
N LEU A 53 -3.05 2.69 -0.36
CA LEU A 53 -2.00 2.81 0.66
C LEU A 53 -1.40 1.43 0.88
N LEU A 54 -0.10 1.31 0.68
CA LEU A 54 0.69 0.14 1.05
C LEU A 54 1.46 0.52 2.30
N MET A 55 1.29 -0.23 3.39
CA MET A 55 1.89 0.20 4.64
C MET A 55 2.33 -0.97 5.49
N ASP A 56 3.54 -0.87 6.04
CA ASP A 56 4.00 -1.83 7.03
C ASP A 56 3.25 -1.62 8.34
N THR A 57 2.99 -2.70 9.05
CA THR A 57 2.37 -2.59 10.37
C THR A 57 3.33 -2.02 11.40
N VAL A 58 4.64 -2.13 11.16
CA VAL A 58 5.65 -1.61 12.09
C VAL A 58 6.39 -0.47 11.42
N LEU A 59 6.10 0.75 11.89
CA LEU A 59 6.79 1.95 11.42
C LEU A 59 7.63 2.49 12.57
N PRO A 60 8.66 3.30 12.28
CA PRO A 60 9.58 3.71 13.34
C PRO A 60 8.94 4.56 14.43
N ASP A 61 7.88 5.28 14.10
CA ASP A 61 7.26 6.20 15.05
C ASP A 61 5.93 5.70 15.60
N VAL A 62 5.25 4.79 14.88
CA VAL A 62 3.91 4.38 15.31
C VAL A 62 3.53 3.08 14.60
N CYS A 63 2.62 2.33 15.21
CA CYS A 63 2.07 1.13 14.59
C CYS A 63 1.19 1.53 13.39
N GLY A 64 1.31 0.79 12.28
CA GLY A 64 0.52 1.06 11.10
C GLY A 64 -0.98 1.01 11.34
N LEU A 65 -1.43 0.11 12.23
CA LEU A 65 -2.85 0.05 12.56
C LEU A 65 -3.34 1.35 13.20
N SER A 66 -2.49 1.98 14.02
CA SER A 66 -2.83 3.26 14.62
C SER A 66 -2.94 4.35 13.57
N VAL A 67 -2.11 4.29 12.54
CA VAL A 67 -2.21 5.24 11.43
C VAL A 67 -3.56 5.09 10.74
N LEU A 68 -4.00 3.86 10.51
CA LEU A 68 -5.29 3.62 9.87
C LEU A 68 -6.44 4.15 10.71
N GLU A 69 -6.38 3.93 12.02
CA GLU A 69 -7.40 4.47 12.92
C GLU A 69 -7.47 5.98 12.82
N GLU A 70 -6.30 6.62 12.80
CA GLU A 70 -6.24 8.07 12.72
C GLU A 70 -6.79 8.58 11.38
N LEU A 71 -6.46 7.90 10.29
CA LEU A 71 -6.95 8.28 8.97
C LEU A 71 -8.47 8.18 8.90
N GLN A 72 -9.03 7.12 9.49
CA GLN A 72 -10.47 6.97 9.54
C GLN A 72 -11.12 8.05 10.38
N HIS A 73 -10.50 8.37 11.51
CA HIS A 73 -11.01 9.40 12.40
C HIS A 73 -11.03 10.77 11.69
N ARG A 74 -10.03 11.04 10.88
CA ARG A 74 -9.92 12.29 10.13
C ARG A 74 -10.79 12.31 8.88
N GLY A 75 -11.32 11.16 8.49
CA GLY A 75 -12.08 11.06 7.25
C GLY A 75 -11.24 11.13 6.00
N THR A 76 -9.95 10.80 6.10
CA THR A 76 -9.01 10.87 4.98
C THR A 76 -8.46 9.50 4.58
N ALA A 77 -9.05 8.42 5.07
CA ALA A 77 -8.58 7.08 4.71
C ALA A 77 -8.81 6.80 3.23
N PRO A 78 -7.83 6.17 2.55
CA PRO A 78 -8.03 5.80 1.16
C PRO A 78 -9.00 4.62 1.07
N GLN A 79 -9.56 4.42 -0.11
CA GLN A 79 -10.50 3.32 -0.31
C GLN A 79 -9.85 1.95 -0.21
N ARG A 80 -8.58 1.89 -0.55
CA ARG A 80 -7.88 0.59 -0.62
C ARG A 80 -6.61 0.65 0.21
N VAL A 81 -6.42 -0.36 1.02
CA VAL A 81 -5.23 -0.48 1.87
C VAL A 81 -4.71 -1.90 1.81
N ILE A 82 -3.42 -2.04 1.58
CA ILE A 82 -2.73 -3.32 1.71
C ILE A 82 -1.71 -3.16 2.83
N LEU A 83 -1.82 -3.99 3.85
CA LEU A 83 -0.82 -4.02 4.90
C LEU A 83 0.25 -5.05 4.58
N LEU A 84 1.49 -4.67 4.84
CA LEU A 84 2.65 -5.53 4.65
C LEU A 84 3.21 -5.77 6.04
N SER A 85 3.45 -7.03 6.43
CA SER A 85 3.85 -7.24 7.81
C SER A 85 4.70 -8.48 8.00
N SER A 86 5.76 -8.33 8.79
CA SER A 86 6.52 -9.47 9.29
C SER A 86 5.86 -10.06 10.54
N ILE A 87 4.88 -9.36 11.11
CA ILE A 87 4.14 -9.85 12.25
C ILE A 87 2.86 -10.49 11.75
N VAL A 88 2.78 -11.80 11.88
CA VAL A 88 1.60 -12.54 11.42
C VAL A 88 0.96 -13.17 12.65
N SER A 89 -0.14 -12.59 13.08
CA SER A 89 -0.95 -13.15 14.17
C SER A 89 -2.41 -12.95 13.82
N GLU A 90 -3.23 -13.84 14.32
CA GLU A 90 -4.66 -13.75 14.08
C GLU A 90 -5.24 -12.45 14.62
N GLN A 91 -4.75 -12.03 15.79
CA GLN A 91 -5.23 -10.81 16.41
C GLN A 91 -4.95 -9.58 15.54
N VAL A 92 -3.73 -9.47 15.04
CA VAL A 92 -3.35 -8.33 14.18
C VAL A 92 -4.13 -8.36 12.87
N THR A 93 -4.27 -9.54 12.29
CA THR A 93 -4.99 -9.70 11.02
C THR A 93 -6.47 -9.33 11.20
N ASP A 94 -7.09 -9.81 12.26
CA ASP A 94 -8.50 -9.51 12.52
C ASP A 94 -8.70 -8.01 12.72
N GLN A 95 -7.80 -7.38 13.46
CA GLN A 95 -7.86 -5.95 13.71
C GLN A 95 -7.72 -5.17 12.41
N ALA A 96 -6.80 -5.61 11.55
CA ALA A 96 -6.58 -4.98 10.26
C ALA A 96 -7.84 -5.01 9.39
N PHE A 97 -8.46 -6.18 9.28
CA PHE A 97 -9.66 -6.29 8.47
C PHE A 97 -10.84 -5.54 9.08
N ALA A 98 -10.89 -5.46 10.40
CA ALA A 98 -11.92 -4.63 11.05
C ALA A 98 -11.76 -3.16 10.71
N LEU A 99 -10.54 -2.73 10.38
CA LEU A 99 -10.26 -1.36 9.97
C LEU A 99 -10.43 -1.15 8.46
N GLY A 100 -10.90 -2.15 7.74
CA GLY A 100 -11.20 -2.00 6.33
C GLY A 100 -10.04 -2.27 5.38
N VAL A 101 -9.02 -2.96 5.85
CA VAL A 101 -7.87 -3.32 5.01
C VAL A 101 -8.34 -4.30 3.92
N SER A 102 -7.90 -4.06 2.69
CA SER A 102 -8.28 -4.89 1.55
C SER A 102 -7.50 -6.21 1.52
N HIS A 103 -6.21 -6.13 1.81
CA HIS A 103 -5.33 -7.30 1.81
C HIS A 103 -4.27 -7.16 2.86
N PHE A 104 -3.83 -8.31 3.36
CA PHE A 104 -2.74 -8.39 4.34
C PHE A 104 -1.70 -9.34 3.75
N ILE A 105 -0.51 -8.83 3.45
CA ILE A 105 0.54 -9.62 2.81
C ILE A 105 1.69 -9.83 3.79
N PRO A 106 1.95 -11.07 4.21
CA PRO A 106 3.08 -11.33 5.11
C PRO A 106 4.42 -11.12 4.43
N LYS A 107 5.37 -10.60 5.14
CA LYS A 107 6.76 -10.51 4.69
C LYS A 107 7.48 -11.78 5.08
N PRO A 108 8.43 -12.25 4.29
CA PRO A 108 8.84 -11.73 2.99
C PRO A 108 7.89 -12.17 1.87
N PHE A 109 7.88 -11.39 0.79
CA PHE A 109 7.06 -11.75 -0.38
C PHE A 109 7.82 -11.31 -1.64
N HIS A 110 7.39 -11.86 -2.77
CA HIS A 110 7.91 -11.41 -4.07
C HIS A 110 7.16 -10.16 -4.50
N THR A 111 7.88 -9.23 -5.13
CA THR A 111 7.25 -8.01 -5.61
C THR A 111 6.16 -8.31 -6.63
N ASP A 112 6.29 -9.41 -7.38
CA ASP A 112 5.28 -9.79 -8.35
C ASP A 112 3.93 -10.05 -7.68
N LEU A 113 3.94 -10.71 -6.52
CA LEU A 113 2.71 -10.95 -5.79
C LEU A 113 2.05 -9.63 -5.39
N LEU A 114 2.85 -8.68 -4.94
CA LEU A 114 2.32 -7.39 -4.53
C LEU A 114 1.69 -6.65 -5.71
N PHE A 115 2.38 -6.59 -6.85
CA PHE A 115 1.83 -5.90 -8.01
C PHE A 115 0.59 -6.61 -8.57
N ASP A 116 0.58 -7.94 -8.56
CA ASP A 116 -0.61 -8.69 -8.96
C ASP A 116 -1.80 -8.32 -8.09
N THR A 117 -1.57 -8.25 -6.78
CA THR A 117 -2.62 -7.88 -5.84
C THR A 117 -3.10 -6.45 -6.09
N MET A 118 -2.17 -5.55 -6.38
CA MET A 118 -2.52 -4.17 -6.67
C MET A 118 -3.42 -4.08 -7.90
N TYR A 119 -3.10 -4.82 -8.96
CA TYR A 119 -3.93 -4.81 -10.17
C TYR A 119 -5.32 -5.38 -9.90
N GLU A 120 -5.41 -6.39 -9.03
CA GLU A 120 -6.70 -6.96 -8.68
C GLU A 120 -7.62 -5.95 -8.03
N LEU A 121 -7.05 -4.98 -7.31
CA LEU A 121 -7.85 -3.98 -6.61
C LEU A 121 -8.45 -2.94 -7.55
N PHE A 122 -7.99 -2.88 -8.79
CA PHE A 122 -8.45 -1.91 -9.76
C PHE A 122 -8.94 -2.62 -11.02
N PRO A 123 -10.02 -3.38 -10.92
CA PRO A 123 -10.59 -4.04 -12.09
C PRO A 123 -11.03 -2.97 -13.07
N GLY A 124 -10.91 -3.15 -14.29
CA GLY A 124 -11.19 -2.12 -15.25
C GLY A 124 -9.94 -1.43 -15.76
N CYS A 125 -8.79 -1.82 -15.24
CA CYS A 125 -7.55 -1.39 -15.81
C CYS A 125 -7.39 -2.12 -17.13
N SER A 126 -7.78 -1.47 -18.19
CA SER A 126 -7.84 -2.11 -19.49
C SER A 126 -6.48 -2.48 -20.02
N CYS A 127 -5.48 -1.81 -19.56
CA CYS A 127 -4.13 -2.08 -20.00
C CYS A 127 -3.42 -3.01 -19.06
N GLY A 128 -4.16 -3.69 -18.23
CA GLY A 128 -3.62 -4.48 -17.15
C GLY A 128 -2.87 -5.72 -17.58
N HIS A 129 -2.23 -5.68 -18.69
CA HIS A 129 -1.35 -6.77 -19.02
C HIS A 129 -0.10 -6.65 -18.21
N TRP A 130 -0.10 -7.42 -17.24
CA TRP A 130 1.02 -7.60 -16.36
C TRP A 130 2.03 -8.50 -17.07
N PRO A 131 3.28 -8.12 -17.18
CA PRO A 131 4.24 -8.88 -18.01
C PRO A 131 4.38 -10.34 -17.63
N HIS A 132 4.10 -10.67 -16.40
CA HIS A 132 4.22 -12.04 -15.93
C HIS A 132 2.90 -12.77 -15.87
N SER A 133 1.83 -12.14 -16.26
CA SER A 133 0.52 -12.75 -16.19
C SER A 133 0.44 -13.90 -17.18
N PRO A 134 0.00 -15.05 -16.73
CA PRO A 134 -0.31 -16.11 -17.70
C PRO A 134 -1.52 -15.71 -18.50
N GLN A 135 -1.53 -16.11 -19.71
CA GLN A 135 -2.65 -15.80 -20.58
C GLN A 135 -3.74 -16.83 -20.48
#